data_8d4f73faed96197c737b503d17ee23a3
#
_entry.id   8d4f73faed96197c737b503d17ee23a3
#
_cell.length_a   1.000
_cell.length_b   1.000
_cell.length_c   1.000
_cell.angle_alpha   90.00
_cell.angle_beta   90.00
_cell.angle_gamma   90.00
#
_symmetry.space_group_name_H-M   'P 1'
#
loop_
_entity.id
_entity.type
_entity.pdbx_description
1 polymer ?
#
loop_
_entity_poly.entity_id
_entity_poly.type
_entity_poly.pdbx_seq_one_letter_code
_entity_poly.pdbx_strand_id
1 'polypeptide(L)'
;TFTIFPELNLILRKVKNKIVKGNSLADIMFVASKFNTNTLFDDFPIYAGHERRMSSNVLTFDCFHEVEEENDISVYGIVKGKRQHRYISARYVDLTDTNIERYKLILPKADGNGTFGDTLTNPEILPKRSGFTHTFLGIGSFMTEAEAKAEMKYVKTKFTRALLGVLKVTQDNNADKWKYVPLQDFTAHSDIDWSKSVAEIDQQLY
;
A
#
# COMPACT_ATOMS: atom_id res chain seq x y z
N THR A 1 4.12 -18.85 16.13
CA THR A 1 4.16 -19.05 14.67
C THR A 1 5.42 -19.84 14.38
N PHE A 2 5.27 -21.01 13.82
CA PHE A 2 6.40 -21.81 13.33
C PHE A 2 6.41 -21.68 11.81
N THR A 3 7.59 -21.40 11.24
CA THR A 3 7.84 -21.58 9.82
C THR A 3 8.53 -22.91 9.61
N ILE A 4 8.33 -23.51 8.43
CA ILE A 4 9.02 -24.76 8.03
C ILE A 4 10.52 -24.55 7.80
N PHE A 5 11.00 -23.30 7.83
CA PHE A 5 12.40 -22.95 7.64
C PHE A 5 13.03 -22.55 8.98
N PRO A 6 13.91 -23.39 9.58
CA PRO A 6 14.54 -23.12 10.89
C PRO A 6 15.29 -21.78 10.95
N GLU A 7 15.94 -21.39 9.86
CA GLU A 7 16.74 -20.17 9.75
C GLU A 7 15.85 -18.93 9.94
N LEU A 8 14.64 -18.96 9.39
CA LEU A 8 13.67 -17.87 9.55
C LEU A 8 13.18 -17.73 10.99
N ASN A 9 13.14 -18.83 11.76
CA ASN A 9 12.78 -18.76 13.16
C ASN A 9 13.84 -17.99 13.98
N LEU A 10 15.11 -18.07 13.62
CA LEU A 10 16.18 -17.31 14.26
C LEU A 10 16.05 -15.82 13.95
N ILE A 11 15.86 -15.49 12.68
CA ILE A 11 15.62 -14.09 12.25
C ILE A 11 14.37 -13.53 12.95
N LEU A 12 13.28 -14.29 12.93
CA LEU A 12 12.03 -13.89 13.57
C LEU A 12 12.19 -13.63 15.07
N ARG A 13 12.95 -14.48 15.80
CA ARG A 13 13.23 -14.27 17.23
C ARG A 13 13.98 -12.98 17.49
N LYS A 14 14.99 -12.66 16.69
CA LYS A 14 15.75 -11.41 16.81
C LYS A 14 14.89 -10.19 16.56
N VAL A 15 14.06 -10.22 15.52
CA VAL A 15 13.21 -9.11 15.11
C VAL A 15 12.02 -8.95 16.06
N LYS A 16 11.37 -10.05 16.47
CA LYS A 16 10.16 -10.02 17.30
C LYS A 16 10.35 -9.30 18.64
N ASN A 17 11.55 -9.38 19.23
CA ASN A 17 11.86 -8.67 20.46
C ASN A 17 12.02 -7.14 20.26
N LYS A 18 12.19 -6.69 19.01
CA LYS A 18 12.31 -5.27 18.64
C LYS A 18 10.99 -4.69 18.14
N ILE A 19 10.05 -5.55 17.73
CA ILE A 19 8.71 -5.12 17.27
C ILE A 19 7.82 -4.95 18.48
N VAL A 20 7.65 -3.71 18.91
CA VAL A 20 6.60 -3.29 19.85
C VAL A 20 5.37 -2.88 19.01
N LYS A 21 4.17 -2.90 19.60
CA LYS A 21 2.95 -2.42 18.93
C LYS A 21 3.16 -0.98 18.41
N GLY A 22 2.86 -0.76 17.14
CA GLY A 22 3.07 0.52 16.47
C GLY A 22 4.42 0.63 15.72
N ASN A 23 5.24 -0.43 15.70
CA ASN A 23 6.57 -0.45 15.10
C ASN A 23 6.72 -1.46 13.95
N SER A 24 5.63 -1.83 13.30
CA SER A 24 5.63 -2.71 12.11
C SER A 24 5.03 -2.03 10.90
N LEU A 25 5.36 -2.49 9.70
CA LEU A 25 4.71 -1.98 8.49
C LEU A 25 3.20 -2.20 8.52
N ALA A 26 2.71 -3.25 9.19
CA ALA A 26 1.27 -3.49 9.35
C ALA A 26 0.53 -2.31 9.99
N ASP A 27 1.20 -1.56 10.86
CA ASP A 27 0.60 -0.45 11.61
C ASP A 27 0.36 0.81 10.75
N ILE A 28 1.04 0.91 9.61
CA ILE A 28 0.90 2.02 8.65
C ILE A 28 0.23 1.59 7.34
N MET A 29 -0.32 0.38 7.30
CA MET A 29 -1.07 -0.11 6.15
C MET A 29 -2.54 0.31 6.22
N PHE A 30 -3.11 0.55 5.06
CA PHE A 30 -4.51 0.95 4.91
C PHE A 30 -5.13 0.39 3.63
N VAL A 31 -6.46 0.43 3.57
CA VAL A 31 -7.24 -0.10 2.47
C VAL A 31 -7.75 1.04 1.58
N ALA A 32 -8.46 0.69 0.52
CA ALA A 32 -9.00 1.58 -0.50
C ALA A 32 -9.53 2.93 0.00
N SER A 33 -9.43 3.93 -0.84
CA SER A 33 -9.99 5.26 -0.63
C SER A 33 -11.51 5.23 -0.46
N LYS A 34 -12.09 6.30 0.04
CA LYS A 34 -13.51 6.40 0.36
C LYS A 34 -14.19 7.48 -0.47
N PHE A 35 -15.43 7.22 -0.80
CA PHE A 35 -16.33 8.24 -1.33
C PHE A 35 -16.86 9.17 -0.23
N ASN A 36 -17.11 10.42 -0.60
CA ASN A 36 -18.08 11.26 0.07
C ASN A 36 -19.48 10.83 -0.42
N THR A 37 -20.05 9.83 0.26
CA THR A 37 -21.27 9.16 -0.19
C THR A 37 -22.50 10.07 -0.21
N ASN A 38 -22.58 11.07 0.67
CA ASN A 38 -23.70 12.01 0.67
C ASN A 38 -23.74 12.77 -0.65
N THR A 39 -22.66 13.47 -1.00
CA THR A 39 -22.59 14.23 -2.25
C THR A 39 -22.69 13.32 -3.49
N LEU A 40 -22.08 12.13 -3.43
CA LEU A 40 -22.15 11.19 -4.55
C LEU A 40 -23.58 10.71 -4.81
N PHE A 41 -24.34 10.37 -3.77
CA PHE A 41 -25.71 9.83 -3.91
C PHE A 41 -26.73 10.92 -4.25
N ASP A 42 -26.48 12.16 -3.83
CA ASP A 42 -27.30 13.31 -4.22
C ASP A 42 -27.21 13.57 -5.73
N ASP A 43 -26.01 13.53 -6.30
CA ASP A 43 -25.77 13.80 -7.72
C ASP A 43 -25.98 12.55 -8.62
N PHE A 44 -25.73 11.36 -8.07
CA PHE A 44 -25.85 10.07 -8.76
C PHE A 44 -26.71 9.08 -7.94
N PRO A 45 -28.04 9.29 -7.86
CA PRO A 45 -28.91 8.42 -7.04
C PRO A 45 -28.88 6.93 -7.42
N ILE A 46 -28.44 6.60 -8.63
CA ILE A 46 -28.27 5.23 -9.11
C ILE A 46 -27.25 4.43 -8.25
N TYR A 47 -26.34 5.11 -7.58
CA TYR A 47 -25.33 4.49 -6.72
C TYR A 47 -25.73 4.50 -5.23
N ALA A 48 -26.94 4.96 -4.91
CA ALA A 48 -27.42 5.00 -3.53
C ALA A 48 -27.34 3.61 -2.87
N GLY A 49 -26.74 3.57 -1.66
CA GLY A 49 -26.50 2.33 -0.94
C GLY A 49 -25.20 1.61 -1.30
N HIS A 50 -24.41 2.12 -2.26
CA HIS A 50 -23.07 1.58 -2.49
C HIS A 50 -22.18 1.78 -1.26
N GLU A 51 -21.25 0.86 -1.05
CA GLU A 51 -20.32 0.98 0.06
C GLU A 51 -19.45 2.25 -0.03
N ARG A 52 -19.10 2.81 1.13
CA ARG A 52 -18.28 4.03 1.19
C ARG A 52 -16.89 3.84 0.60
N ARG A 53 -16.31 2.63 0.69
CA ARG A 53 -15.00 2.36 0.11
C ARG A 53 -15.09 2.07 -1.38
N MET A 54 -14.08 2.54 -2.10
CA MET A 54 -13.96 2.34 -3.54
C MET A 54 -13.66 0.88 -3.85
N SER A 55 -14.72 0.10 -4.16
CA SER A 55 -14.59 -1.30 -4.57
C SER A 55 -13.86 -1.44 -5.90
N SER A 56 -13.52 -2.66 -6.29
CA SER A 56 -12.65 -2.89 -7.47
C SER A 56 -13.27 -2.48 -8.81
N ASN A 57 -14.61 -2.34 -8.87
CA ASN A 57 -15.35 -2.05 -10.10
C ASN A 57 -15.82 -0.59 -10.22
N VAL A 58 -15.61 0.25 -9.21
CA VAL A 58 -16.15 1.62 -9.19
C VAL A 58 -15.63 2.52 -10.32
N LEU A 59 -14.45 2.22 -10.88
CA LEU A 59 -13.86 3.02 -11.95
C LEU A 59 -14.67 2.99 -13.27
N THR A 60 -15.74 2.20 -13.32
CA THR A 60 -16.71 2.18 -14.43
C THR A 60 -17.97 3.01 -14.14
N PHE A 61 -18.06 3.67 -13.00
CA PHE A 61 -19.19 4.54 -12.66
C PHE A 61 -19.13 5.84 -13.45
N ASP A 62 -20.28 6.41 -13.77
CA ASP A 62 -20.40 7.62 -14.61
C ASP A 62 -19.78 8.86 -13.97
N CYS A 63 -19.50 8.84 -12.66
CA CYS A 63 -18.78 9.90 -11.96
C CYS A 63 -17.26 9.89 -12.22
N PHE A 64 -16.73 8.84 -12.89
CA PHE A 64 -15.33 8.76 -13.27
C PHE A 64 -15.13 9.06 -14.76
N HIS A 65 -14.04 9.75 -15.08
CA HIS A 65 -13.66 10.08 -16.46
C HIS A 65 -12.20 9.69 -16.75
N GLU A 66 -11.83 9.74 -18.03
CA GLU A 66 -10.52 9.25 -18.50
C GLU A 66 -9.45 10.35 -18.52
N VAL A 67 -9.86 11.60 -18.65
CA VAL A 67 -8.99 12.77 -18.76
C VAL A 67 -9.09 13.59 -17.49
N GLU A 68 -7.96 13.98 -16.93
CA GLU A 68 -7.89 14.78 -15.70
C GLU A 68 -8.48 16.17 -15.94
N GLU A 69 -9.35 16.61 -15.03
CA GLU A 69 -9.92 17.94 -15.00
C GLU A 69 -9.46 18.70 -13.74
N GLU A 70 -9.72 19.99 -13.70
CA GLU A 70 -9.37 20.82 -12.56
C GLU A 70 -10.01 20.30 -11.26
N ASN A 71 -9.24 20.24 -10.19
CA ASN A 71 -9.65 19.75 -8.87
C ASN A 71 -9.98 18.26 -8.76
N ASP A 72 -9.64 17.45 -9.73
CA ASP A 72 -9.82 16.02 -9.66
C ASP A 72 -8.89 15.31 -8.66
N ILE A 73 -9.33 14.14 -8.27
CA ILE A 73 -8.56 13.12 -7.60
C ILE A 73 -8.32 11.99 -8.59
N SER A 74 -7.06 11.63 -8.79
CA SER A 74 -6.67 10.46 -9.58
C SER A 74 -6.92 9.19 -8.76
N VAL A 75 -7.68 8.24 -9.28
CA VAL A 75 -7.95 6.95 -8.60
C VAL A 75 -7.38 5.80 -9.41
N TYR A 76 -6.47 5.06 -8.79
CA TYR A 76 -5.79 3.92 -9.38
C TYR A 76 -6.57 2.62 -9.15
N GLY A 77 -6.73 1.83 -10.19
CA GLY A 77 -7.44 0.57 -10.12
C GLY A 77 -7.27 -0.29 -11.35
N ILE A 78 -8.14 -1.28 -11.51
CA ILE A 78 -8.15 -2.17 -12.67
C ILE A 78 -9.44 -1.93 -13.47
N VAL A 79 -9.29 -1.61 -14.75
CA VAL A 79 -10.40 -1.52 -15.70
C VAL A 79 -10.09 -2.43 -16.89
N LYS A 80 -11.01 -3.33 -17.21
CA LYS A 80 -10.84 -4.31 -18.31
C LYS A 80 -9.51 -5.10 -18.22
N GLY A 81 -9.15 -5.50 -16.98
CA GLY A 81 -7.94 -6.29 -16.70
C GLY A 81 -6.62 -5.50 -16.75
N LYS A 82 -6.63 -4.19 -16.97
CA LYS A 82 -5.44 -3.35 -17.00
C LYS A 82 -5.41 -2.38 -15.83
N ARG A 83 -4.24 -2.20 -15.22
CA ARG A 83 -3.99 -1.16 -14.22
C ARG A 83 -4.02 0.20 -14.90
N GLN A 84 -4.80 1.12 -14.37
CA GLN A 84 -4.91 2.46 -14.93
C GLN A 84 -5.49 3.44 -13.93
N HIS A 85 -5.35 4.71 -14.23
CA HIS A 85 -5.98 5.79 -13.52
C HIS A 85 -7.35 6.12 -14.14
N ARG A 86 -8.26 6.57 -13.29
CA ARG A 86 -9.47 7.32 -13.63
C ARG A 86 -9.53 8.53 -12.72
N TYR A 87 -10.24 9.53 -13.16
CA TYR A 87 -10.33 10.79 -12.46
C TYR A 87 -11.76 11.03 -11.98
N ILE A 88 -11.86 11.63 -10.82
CA ILE A 88 -13.16 11.95 -10.20
C ILE A 88 -13.06 13.29 -9.49
N SER A 89 -14.10 14.12 -9.58
CA SER A 89 -14.12 15.39 -8.85
C SER A 89 -13.91 15.17 -7.35
N ALA A 90 -13.03 15.99 -6.76
CA ALA A 90 -12.69 15.91 -5.33
C ALA A 90 -13.94 15.98 -4.41
N ARG A 91 -15.04 16.58 -4.85
CA ARG A 91 -16.30 16.67 -4.09
C ARG A 91 -16.91 15.31 -3.76
N TYR A 92 -16.63 14.27 -4.57
CA TYR A 92 -17.13 12.91 -4.39
C TYR A 92 -16.16 12.03 -3.59
N VAL A 93 -15.00 12.54 -3.17
CA VAL A 93 -13.99 11.80 -2.41
C VAL A 93 -13.98 12.28 -0.97
N ASP A 94 -13.82 11.37 -0.03
CA ASP A 94 -13.62 11.70 1.38
C ASP A 94 -12.19 12.21 1.60
N LEU A 95 -12.02 13.52 1.52
CA LEU A 95 -10.74 14.19 1.71
C LEU A 95 -10.28 14.23 3.18
N THR A 96 -11.13 13.80 4.12
CA THR A 96 -10.70 13.61 5.52
C THR A 96 -9.82 12.37 5.70
N ASP A 97 -9.81 11.48 4.72
CA ASP A 97 -8.84 10.41 4.64
C ASP A 97 -7.47 11.00 4.27
N THR A 98 -6.61 11.13 5.27
CA THR A 98 -5.30 11.82 5.15
C THR A 98 -4.41 11.27 4.04
N ASN A 99 -4.66 10.03 3.60
CA ASN A 99 -3.86 9.39 2.56
C ASN A 99 -4.04 10.02 1.17
N ILE A 100 -5.15 10.71 0.91
CA ILE A 100 -5.37 11.41 -0.37
C ILE A 100 -4.30 12.48 -0.60
N GLU A 101 -3.97 13.27 0.41
CA GLU A 101 -3.02 14.39 0.33
C GLU A 101 -1.58 13.98 0.69
N ARG A 102 -1.26 12.69 0.58
CA ARG A 102 0.06 12.14 0.91
C ARG A 102 0.60 11.26 -0.22
N TYR A 103 1.94 11.16 -0.31
CA TYR A 103 2.58 10.09 -1.05
C TYR A 103 2.38 8.76 -0.32
N LYS A 104 2.20 7.70 -1.06
CA LYS A 104 1.97 6.36 -0.51
C LYS A 104 2.48 5.29 -1.46
N LEU A 105 2.90 4.18 -0.91
CA LEU A 105 3.16 2.98 -1.67
C LEU A 105 1.88 2.15 -1.77
N ILE A 106 1.60 1.57 -2.93
CA ILE A 106 0.52 0.61 -3.10
C ILE A 106 1.04 -0.73 -3.57
N LEU A 107 0.40 -1.78 -3.09
CA LEU A 107 0.65 -3.18 -3.44
C LEU A 107 -0.64 -3.85 -3.85
N PRO A 108 -0.62 -4.83 -4.78
CA PRO A 108 -1.78 -5.69 -5.01
C PRO A 108 -2.22 -6.38 -3.72
N LYS A 109 -3.53 -6.39 -3.46
CA LYS A 109 -4.10 -7.09 -2.31
C LYS A 109 -3.92 -8.60 -2.40
N ALA A 110 -3.93 -9.13 -3.62
CA ALA A 110 -3.61 -10.52 -3.91
C ALA A 110 -2.41 -10.56 -4.87
N ASP A 111 -1.34 -11.25 -4.49
CA ASP A 111 -0.09 -11.28 -5.24
C ASP A 111 0.70 -12.54 -5.00
N GLY A 112 1.39 -13.00 -6.04
CA GLY A 112 2.23 -14.18 -6.01
C GLY A 112 1.45 -15.49 -6.08
N ASN A 113 2.19 -16.59 -6.05
CA ASN A 113 1.67 -17.96 -6.11
C ASN A 113 1.66 -18.66 -4.75
N GLY A 114 2.04 -17.96 -3.67
CA GLY A 114 2.14 -18.51 -2.32
C GLY A 114 3.45 -19.26 -2.03
N THR A 115 4.37 -19.28 -2.98
CA THR A 115 5.69 -19.89 -2.78
C THR A 115 6.55 -18.99 -1.90
N PHE A 116 7.30 -19.58 -0.97
CA PHE A 116 8.23 -18.82 -0.13
C PHE A 116 9.27 -18.07 -0.98
N GLY A 117 9.46 -16.81 -0.68
CA GLY A 117 10.41 -15.95 -1.41
C GLY A 117 9.89 -15.41 -2.75
N ASP A 118 8.63 -15.68 -3.08
CA ASP A 118 7.97 -15.08 -4.23
C ASP A 118 8.04 -13.55 -4.20
N THR A 119 8.17 -12.96 -5.38
CA THR A 119 8.36 -11.50 -5.50
C THR A 119 7.03 -10.78 -5.34
N LEU A 120 7.09 -9.66 -4.63
CA LEU A 120 5.98 -8.69 -4.67
C LEU A 120 5.90 -8.11 -6.09
N THR A 121 4.74 -8.26 -6.73
CA THR A 121 4.51 -7.72 -8.07
C THR A 121 4.47 -6.20 -8.01
N ASN A 122 5.46 -5.57 -8.57
CA ASN A 122 5.59 -4.14 -8.83
C ASN A 122 4.76 -3.24 -7.90
N PRO A 123 5.30 -2.91 -6.71
CA PRO A 123 4.77 -1.82 -5.90
C PRO A 123 4.83 -0.51 -6.70
N GLU A 124 3.82 0.33 -6.53
CA GLU A 124 3.75 1.63 -7.21
C GLU A 124 3.62 2.74 -6.17
N ILE A 125 4.23 3.90 -6.46
CA ILE A 125 4.09 5.10 -5.63
C ILE A 125 2.98 5.94 -6.22
N LEU A 126 1.95 6.22 -5.43
CA LEU A 126 0.94 7.18 -5.78
C LEU A 126 1.28 8.57 -5.21
N PRO A 127 1.14 9.63 -6.02
CA PRO A 127 1.38 11.00 -5.58
C PRO A 127 0.27 11.50 -4.64
N LYS A 128 0.41 12.74 -4.19
CA LYS A 128 -0.67 13.51 -3.56
C LYS A 128 -1.85 13.66 -4.52
N ARG A 129 -3.03 13.90 -3.97
CA ARG A 129 -4.29 13.98 -4.72
C ARG A 129 -4.61 12.70 -5.48
N SER A 130 -4.29 11.57 -4.88
CA SER A 130 -4.59 10.26 -5.47
C SER A 130 -5.19 9.29 -4.48
N GLY A 131 -6.06 8.43 -4.98
CA GLY A 131 -6.68 7.31 -4.28
C GLY A 131 -6.48 6.00 -5.04
N PHE A 132 -7.04 4.92 -4.50
CA PHE A 132 -7.00 3.61 -5.13
C PHE A 132 -8.18 2.74 -4.69
N THR A 133 -8.49 1.72 -5.50
CA THR A 133 -9.59 0.78 -5.26
C THR A 133 -9.17 -0.41 -4.38
N HIS A 134 -10.14 -1.20 -3.92
CA HIS A 134 -9.94 -2.42 -3.10
C HIS A 134 -9.02 -3.49 -3.72
N THR A 135 -8.65 -3.34 -4.98
CA THR A 135 -7.67 -4.22 -5.64
C THR A 135 -6.28 -4.09 -5.02
N PHE A 136 -6.02 -2.98 -4.33
CA PHE A 136 -4.74 -2.65 -3.74
C PHE A 136 -4.83 -2.43 -2.23
N LEU A 137 -3.65 -2.46 -1.58
CA LEU A 137 -3.39 -2.02 -0.21
C LEU A 137 -2.41 -0.88 -0.26
N GLY A 138 -2.60 0.12 0.58
CA GLY A 138 -1.66 1.22 0.75
C GLY A 138 -0.73 0.96 1.93
N ILE A 139 0.50 1.43 1.82
CA ILE A 139 1.46 1.49 2.92
C ILE A 139 2.00 2.91 3.01
N GLY A 140 2.12 3.42 4.22
CA GLY A 140 2.67 4.72 4.51
C GLY A 140 1.75 5.90 4.14
N SER A 141 2.10 7.04 4.67
CA SER A 141 1.40 8.32 4.44
C SER A 141 2.46 9.42 4.54
N PHE A 142 3.19 9.64 3.45
CA PHE A 142 4.42 10.40 3.43
C PHE A 142 4.21 11.84 2.97
N MET A 143 5.01 12.75 3.53
CA MET A 143 5.03 14.15 3.13
C MET A 143 5.75 14.35 1.80
N THR A 144 6.76 13.51 1.53
CA THR A 144 7.65 13.61 0.37
C THR A 144 7.67 12.33 -0.46
N GLU A 145 7.93 12.47 -1.74
CA GLU A 145 8.15 11.34 -2.64
C GLU A 145 9.41 10.54 -2.27
N ALA A 146 10.41 11.23 -1.70
CA ALA A 146 11.66 10.59 -1.27
C ALA A 146 11.41 9.54 -0.19
N GLU A 147 10.57 9.83 0.81
CA GLU A 147 10.16 8.88 1.84
C GLU A 147 9.41 7.67 1.26
N ALA A 148 8.49 7.90 0.31
CA ALA A 148 7.81 6.80 -0.37
C ALA A 148 8.76 5.94 -1.22
N LYS A 149 9.77 6.55 -1.85
CA LYS A 149 10.82 5.82 -2.58
C LYS A 149 11.72 5.01 -1.64
N ALA A 150 12.02 5.53 -0.46
CA ALA A 150 12.76 4.81 0.58
C ALA A 150 11.98 3.56 1.02
N GLU A 151 10.70 3.71 1.34
CA GLU A 151 9.84 2.57 1.68
C GLU A 151 9.75 1.56 0.52
N MET A 152 9.61 2.02 -0.73
CA MET A 152 9.60 1.11 -1.89
C MET A 152 10.88 0.28 -1.99
N LYS A 153 12.04 0.87 -1.70
CA LYS A 153 13.30 0.13 -1.66
C LYS A 153 13.30 -0.88 -0.51
N TYR A 154 12.83 -0.48 0.68
CA TYR A 154 12.75 -1.34 1.86
C TYR A 154 11.89 -2.59 1.61
N VAL A 155 10.69 -2.44 1.06
CA VAL A 155 9.81 -3.59 0.80
C VAL A 155 10.39 -4.55 -0.26
N LYS A 156 11.32 -4.10 -1.09
CA LYS A 156 12.02 -4.93 -2.09
C LYS A 156 13.25 -5.65 -1.53
N THR A 157 13.73 -5.35 -0.32
CA THR A 157 14.89 -6.01 0.28
C THR A 157 14.62 -7.49 0.55
N LYS A 158 15.68 -8.30 0.58
CA LYS A 158 15.61 -9.71 0.99
C LYS A 158 15.17 -9.84 2.45
N PHE A 159 15.62 -8.90 3.30
CA PHE A 159 15.23 -8.81 4.70
C PHE A 159 13.70 -8.72 4.86
N THR A 160 13.07 -7.74 4.24
CA THR A 160 11.61 -7.57 4.28
C THR A 160 10.87 -8.78 3.70
N ARG A 161 11.33 -9.29 2.56
CA ARG A 161 10.70 -10.45 1.91
C ARG A 161 10.81 -11.72 2.73
N ALA A 162 11.93 -11.94 3.41
CA ALA A 162 12.10 -13.07 4.33
C ALA A 162 11.11 -13.00 5.50
N LEU A 163 10.96 -11.82 6.12
CA LEU A 163 10.03 -11.62 7.24
C LEU A 163 8.56 -11.71 6.79
N LEU A 164 8.22 -11.16 5.63
CA LEU A 164 6.90 -11.31 5.03
C LEU A 164 6.58 -12.78 4.77
N GLY A 165 7.53 -13.54 4.23
CA GLY A 165 7.37 -14.97 3.92
C GLY A 165 7.08 -15.85 5.15
N VAL A 166 7.36 -15.39 6.37
CA VAL A 166 6.99 -16.10 7.60
C VAL A 166 5.47 -16.27 7.74
N LEU A 167 4.69 -15.30 7.29
CA LEU A 167 3.23 -15.28 7.44
C LEU A 167 2.48 -15.38 6.11
N LYS A 168 3.11 -15.00 5.01
CA LYS A 168 2.50 -15.04 3.69
C LYS A 168 2.61 -16.43 3.09
N VAL A 169 1.63 -17.26 3.39
CA VAL A 169 1.50 -18.64 2.89
C VAL A 169 0.45 -18.77 1.77
N THR A 170 -0.17 -17.67 1.38
CA THR A 170 -1.17 -17.55 0.31
C THR A 170 -0.89 -16.31 -0.53
N GLN A 171 -1.68 -16.09 -1.57
CA GLN A 171 -1.61 -14.87 -2.38
C GLN A 171 -2.00 -13.58 -1.62
N ASP A 172 -2.67 -13.71 -0.49
CA ASP A 172 -3.20 -12.58 0.28
C ASP A 172 -2.08 -11.76 0.93
N ASN A 173 -2.12 -10.44 0.74
CA ASN A 173 -1.17 -9.44 1.23
C ASN A 173 -1.72 -8.59 2.39
N ASN A 174 -2.80 -9.00 3.05
CA ASN A 174 -3.38 -8.22 4.14
C ASN A 174 -2.36 -7.82 5.21
N ALA A 175 -2.64 -6.72 5.92
CA ALA A 175 -1.73 -6.12 6.90
C ALA A 175 -1.20 -7.11 7.96
N ASP A 176 -2.00 -8.11 8.36
CA ASP A 176 -1.58 -9.13 9.33
C ASP A 176 -0.35 -9.94 8.90
N LYS A 177 -0.05 -10.01 7.59
CA LYS A 177 1.15 -10.65 7.04
C LYS A 177 2.42 -9.84 7.28
N TRP A 178 2.28 -8.53 7.44
CA TRP A 178 3.38 -7.56 7.56
C TRP A 178 3.78 -7.27 9.02
N LYS A 179 3.10 -7.84 10.01
CA LYS A 179 3.32 -7.55 11.43
C LYS A 179 4.71 -7.89 11.96
N TYR A 180 5.48 -8.69 11.24
CA TYR A 180 6.87 -9.00 11.59
C TYR A 180 7.90 -8.22 10.77
N VAL A 181 7.46 -7.35 9.87
CA VAL A 181 8.34 -6.44 9.14
C VAL A 181 8.45 -5.15 9.97
N PRO A 182 9.62 -4.84 10.54
CA PRO A 182 9.78 -3.64 11.37
C PRO A 182 9.53 -2.37 10.56
N LEU A 183 8.88 -1.40 11.16
CA LEU A 183 8.82 -0.06 10.62
C LEU A 183 10.21 0.59 10.72
N GLN A 184 10.64 1.24 9.65
CA GLN A 184 11.88 2.00 9.59
C GLN A 184 11.59 3.50 9.57
N ASP A 185 12.60 4.31 9.88
CA ASP A 185 12.59 5.74 9.56
C ASP A 185 12.95 5.91 8.06
N PHE A 186 12.02 6.42 7.27
CA PHE A 186 12.20 6.68 5.84
C PHE A 186 12.61 8.11 5.54
N THR A 187 12.81 8.93 6.57
CA THR A 187 13.23 10.34 6.43
C THR A 187 14.73 10.47 6.15
N ALA A 188 15.15 11.68 5.86
CA ALA A 188 16.57 11.98 5.70
C ALA A 188 17.41 11.85 7.00
N HIS A 189 16.76 11.65 8.16
CA HIS A 189 17.40 11.46 9.46
C HIS A 189 17.64 10.00 9.81
N SER A 190 17.21 9.08 8.93
CA SER A 190 17.41 7.65 9.10
C SER A 190 18.90 7.29 9.22
N ASP A 191 19.20 6.28 10.02
CA ASP A 191 20.51 5.61 10.07
C ASP A 191 20.76 4.72 8.84
N ILE A 192 19.73 4.48 8.03
CA ILE A 192 19.81 3.77 6.75
C ILE A 192 19.98 4.78 5.62
N ASP A 193 20.99 4.60 4.80
CA ASP A 193 21.19 5.42 3.59
C ASP A 193 20.27 4.99 2.46
N TRP A 194 19.09 5.60 2.39
CA TRP A 194 18.08 5.33 1.37
C TRP A 194 18.48 5.77 -0.05
N SER A 195 19.59 6.46 -0.25
CA SER A 195 20.09 6.80 -1.58
C SER A 195 20.66 5.58 -2.30
N LYS A 196 21.09 4.58 -1.55
CA LYS A 196 21.73 3.35 -2.03
C LYS A 196 20.80 2.44 -2.82
N SER A 197 21.39 1.47 -3.50
CA SER A 197 20.67 0.37 -4.15
C SER A 197 19.96 -0.53 -3.13
N VAL A 198 18.95 -1.28 -3.57
CA VAL A 198 18.25 -2.23 -2.70
C VAL A 198 19.20 -3.25 -2.06
N ALA A 199 20.23 -3.70 -2.80
CA ALA A 199 21.20 -4.67 -2.29
C ALA A 199 22.11 -4.08 -1.19
N GLU A 200 22.51 -2.82 -1.32
CA GLU A 200 23.31 -2.12 -0.31
C GLU A 200 22.46 -1.77 0.93
N ILE A 201 21.20 -1.39 0.74
CA ILE A 201 20.24 -1.18 1.84
C ILE A 201 20.03 -2.50 2.60
N ASP A 202 19.87 -3.61 1.89
CA ASP A 202 19.71 -4.93 2.49
C ASP A 202 20.90 -5.29 3.42
N GLN A 203 22.12 -4.90 3.05
CA GLN A 203 23.31 -5.08 3.89
C GLN A 203 23.30 -4.22 5.17
N GLN A 204 22.68 -3.05 5.14
CA GLN A 204 22.55 -2.18 6.33
C GLN A 204 21.51 -2.69 7.33
N LEU A 205 20.60 -3.56 6.89
CA LEU A 205 19.51 -4.11 7.70
C LEU A 205 19.93 -5.36 8.50
N TYR A 206 21.10 -5.97 8.21
CA TYR A 206 21.66 -7.14 8.89
C TYR A 206 22.66 -6.73 9.96
#